data_a538f14b22eb93634926cdf1e495e737
#
_entry.id   a538f14b22eb93634926cdf1e495e737
#
_cell.length_a   1.000
_cell.length_b   1.000
_cell.length_c   1.000
_cell.angle_alpha   90.00
_cell.angle_beta   90.00
_cell.angle_gamma   90.00
#
_symmetry.space_group_name_H-M   'P 1'
#
loop_
_entity.id
_entity.type
_entity.pdbx_description
1 polymer ?
#
loop_
_entity_poly.entity_id
_entity_poly.type
_entity_poly.pdbx_seq_one_letter_code
_entity_poly.pdbx_strand_id
1 'polypeptide(L)'
;IINIRHFTRYLNATGKRAYIPSSEYNVKTRRYQPYIFNDYELSRLFDEIDSLKNRRGSEASNPHLILPVLFRLELCCGMRPGEPLNLRVEDVNLRNGDIFIRKSKRGKDRHIIMSEEMRQLCTAYDGIAGEREWFFPYTDGGKIPVRWVMWNFNKAWNKTGLPIRFNKPRPYDLRHSFATQTLMRWVDEGRDVMTLMPYLSTYMGHVSMEETLYYVHLLPERIKSSPGINWDMMGDIYSAEEDFYEED
;
A
#
# COMPACT_ATOMS: atom_id res chain seq x y z
N ILE A 1 -1.82 20.34 -15.98
CA ILE A 1 -1.78 20.43 -17.46
C ILE A 1 -2.13 19.08 -18.11
N ILE A 2 -1.69 17.94 -17.58
CA ILE A 2 -1.97 16.60 -18.12
C ILE A 2 -3.47 16.36 -18.34
N ASN A 3 -4.31 16.60 -17.33
CA ASN A 3 -5.76 16.44 -17.44
C ASN A 3 -6.36 17.37 -18.51
N ILE A 4 -5.83 18.59 -18.66
CA ILE A 4 -6.25 19.52 -19.70
C ILE A 4 -5.89 18.94 -21.08
N ARG A 5 -4.69 18.36 -21.25
CA ARG A 5 -4.27 17.72 -22.50
C ARG A 5 -5.17 16.53 -22.88
N HIS A 6 -5.51 15.69 -21.89
CA HIS A 6 -6.44 14.57 -22.13
C HIS A 6 -7.83 15.08 -22.53
N PHE A 7 -8.33 16.09 -21.83
CA PHE A 7 -9.63 16.70 -22.14
C PHE A 7 -9.65 17.34 -23.55
N THR A 8 -8.61 18.10 -23.90
CA THR A 8 -8.52 18.74 -25.23
C THR A 8 -8.33 17.72 -26.34
N ARG A 9 -7.60 16.61 -26.12
CA ARG A 9 -7.54 15.49 -27.07
C ARG A 9 -8.92 14.86 -27.27
N TYR A 10 -9.67 14.63 -26.20
CA TYR A 10 -11.05 14.14 -26.27
C TYR A 10 -11.94 15.09 -27.08
N LEU A 11 -11.86 16.40 -26.80
CA LEU A 11 -12.63 17.39 -27.56
C LEU A 11 -12.31 17.31 -29.07
N ASN A 12 -11.04 17.24 -29.45
CA ASN A 12 -10.64 17.14 -30.84
C ASN A 12 -11.12 15.82 -31.47
N ALA A 13 -11.08 14.71 -30.74
CA ALA A 13 -11.60 13.42 -31.21
C ALA A 13 -13.14 13.43 -31.43
N THR A 14 -13.85 14.30 -30.71
CA THR A 14 -15.31 14.49 -30.85
C THR A 14 -15.69 15.60 -31.86
N GLY A 15 -14.74 16.07 -32.68
CA GLY A 15 -14.96 17.08 -33.72
C GLY A 15 -14.96 18.52 -33.23
N LYS A 16 -14.63 18.78 -31.99
CA LYS A 16 -14.49 20.13 -31.41
C LYS A 16 -13.03 20.58 -31.51
N ARG A 17 -12.78 21.77 -32.08
CA ARG A 17 -11.42 22.32 -32.13
C ARG A 17 -10.99 22.83 -30.74
N ALA A 18 -9.98 22.22 -30.16
CA ALA A 18 -9.38 22.63 -28.90
C ALA A 18 -7.84 22.64 -29.01
N TYR A 19 -7.22 23.67 -28.49
CA TYR A 19 -5.76 23.75 -28.41
C TYR A 19 -5.23 22.71 -27.42
N ILE A 20 -4.26 21.89 -27.87
CA ILE A 20 -3.57 20.93 -27.00
C ILE A 20 -2.30 21.61 -26.48
N PRO A 21 -2.19 21.93 -25.17
CA PRO A 21 -0.99 22.53 -24.61
C PRO A 21 0.24 21.65 -24.83
N SER A 22 1.42 22.24 -25.06
CA SER A 22 2.67 21.49 -25.21
C SER A 22 2.97 20.64 -23.97
N SER A 23 3.60 19.47 -24.17
CA SER A 23 4.09 18.64 -23.06
C SER A 23 5.20 19.32 -22.24
N GLU A 24 5.88 20.31 -22.82
CA GLU A 24 6.90 21.12 -22.12
C GLU A 24 6.34 21.87 -20.90
N TYR A 25 5.03 22.18 -20.91
CA TYR A 25 4.35 22.76 -19.75
C TYR A 25 4.01 21.75 -18.63
N ASN A 26 4.30 20.47 -18.83
CA ASN A 26 4.19 19.50 -17.74
C ASN A 26 5.30 19.80 -16.74
N VAL A 27 4.92 20.25 -15.55
CA VAL A 27 5.87 20.35 -14.44
C VAL A 27 6.36 18.91 -14.17
N LYS A 28 7.65 18.67 -14.33
CA LYS A 28 8.28 17.44 -13.88
C LYS A 28 8.14 17.41 -12.35
N THR A 29 7.10 16.78 -11.84
CA THR A 29 7.01 16.50 -10.40
C THR A 29 8.15 15.56 -10.07
N ARG A 30 8.93 15.88 -9.02
CA ARG A 30 9.93 14.93 -8.51
C ARG A 30 9.20 13.65 -8.18
N ARG A 31 9.70 12.53 -8.72
CA ARG A 31 9.18 11.21 -8.39
C ARG A 31 9.21 11.04 -6.87
N TYR A 32 8.06 10.70 -6.28
CA TYR A 32 8.03 10.41 -4.85
C TYR A 32 8.95 9.21 -4.58
N GLN A 33 9.88 9.38 -3.64
CA GLN A 33 10.71 8.28 -3.17
C GLN A 33 10.02 7.66 -1.95
N PRO A 34 9.56 6.39 -2.04
CA PRO A 34 8.92 5.71 -0.94
C PRO A 34 9.82 5.63 0.30
N TYR A 35 9.21 5.72 1.46
CA TYR A 35 9.88 5.46 2.72
C TYR A 35 9.88 3.95 2.99
N ILE A 36 11.02 3.28 2.80
CA ILE A 36 11.14 1.86 3.14
C ILE A 36 11.58 1.76 4.59
N PHE A 37 10.70 1.20 5.42
CA PHE A 37 10.97 1.02 6.83
C PHE A 37 11.99 -0.10 7.04
N ASN A 38 12.92 0.11 7.96
CA ASN A 38 13.73 -0.97 8.52
C ASN A 38 13.04 -1.60 9.75
N ASP A 39 13.56 -2.74 10.22
CA ASP A 39 12.95 -3.50 11.32
C ASP A 39 12.87 -2.71 12.63
N TYR A 40 13.88 -1.88 12.92
CA TYR A 40 13.89 -1.02 14.10
C TYR A 40 12.78 0.04 14.03
N GLU A 41 12.62 0.69 12.89
CA GLU A 41 11.57 1.70 12.68
C GLU A 41 10.17 1.08 12.77
N LEU A 42 9.98 -0.11 12.18
CA LEU A 42 8.73 -0.87 12.29
C LEU A 42 8.44 -1.24 13.73
N SER A 43 9.41 -1.80 14.46
CA SER A 43 9.25 -2.14 15.88
C SER A 43 8.81 -0.91 16.67
N ARG A 44 9.52 0.22 16.53
CA ARG A 44 9.18 1.45 17.24
C ARG A 44 7.80 2.00 16.89
N LEU A 45 7.43 1.94 15.61
CA LEU A 45 6.12 2.38 15.16
C LEU A 45 5.00 1.51 15.74
N PHE A 46 5.16 0.19 15.69
CA PHE A 46 4.15 -0.73 16.21
C PHE A 46 4.09 -0.75 17.73
N ASP A 47 5.21 -0.52 18.46
CA ASP A 47 5.19 -0.30 19.90
C ASP A 47 4.28 0.89 20.28
N GLU A 48 4.35 2.00 19.54
CA GLU A 48 3.48 3.15 19.77
C GLU A 48 2.02 2.88 19.39
N ILE A 49 1.77 2.13 18.33
CA ILE A 49 0.42 1.74 17.89
C ILE A 49 -0.20 0.79 18.91
N ASP A 50 0.52 -0.23 19.35
CA ASP A 50 0.03 -1.24 20.29
C ASP A 50 -0.13 -0.67 21.72
N SER A 51 0.61 0.39 22.06
CA SER A 51 0.49 1.12 23.35
C SER A 51 -0.74 2.01 23.44
N LEU A 52 -1.51 2.15 22.35
CA LEU A 52 -2.73 2.96 22.36
C LEU A 52 -3.71 2.44 23.40
N LYS A 53 -4.23 3.36 24.22
CA LYS A 53 -5.19 3.02 25.29
C LYS A 53 -6.58 3.45 24.90
N ASN A 54 -7.57 2.69 25.35
CA ASN A 54 -8.95 3.11 25.31
C ASN A 54 -9.12 4.38 26.16
N ARG A 55 -9.62 5.45 25.55
CA ARG A 55 -9.99 6.66 26.29
C ARG A 55 -11.42 6.50 26.79
N ARG A 56 -11.61 6.35 28.10
CA ARG A 56 -12.93 6.34 28.72
C ARG A 56 -13.74 7.59 28.28
N GLY A 57 -14.96 7.39 27.81
CA GLY A 57 -15.87 8.47 27.39
C GLY A 57 -15.62 9.04 26.00
N SER A 58 -14.74 8.45 25.18
CA SER A 58 -14.62 8.79 23.78
C SER A 58 -15.61 7.94 22.98
N GLU A 59 -16.61 8.56 22.37
CA GLU A 59 -17.45 7.95 21.34
C GLU A 59 -16.65 7.69 20.03
N ALA A 60 -15.35 8.00 20.05
CA ALA A 60 -14.47 7.79 18.91
C ALA A 60 -14.26 6.29 18.67
N SER A 61 -14.21 5.91 17.40
CA SER A 61 -13.77 4.57 16.95
C SER A 61 -12.59 4.11 17.79
N ASN A 62 -12.60 2.86 18.24
CA ASN A 62 -11.61 2.27 19.14
C ASN A 62 -10.22 2.15 18.46
N PRO A 63 -9.39 3.21 18.42
CA PRO A 63 -8.13 3.20 17.69
C PRO A 63 -7.16 2.14 18.20
N HIS A 64 -7.21 1.81 19.48
CA HIS A 64 -6.39 0.79 20.12
C HIS A 64 -6.72 -0.64 19.67
N LEU A 65 -7.93 -0.89 19.15
CA LEU A 65 -8.33 -2.18 18.58
C LEU A 65 -8.11 -2.23 17.07
N ILE A 66 -8.42 -1.14 16.37
CA ILE A 66 -8.44 -1.07 14.92
C ILE A 66 -7.03 -0.91 14.34
N LEU A 67 -6.26 0.07 14.81
CA LEU A 67 -5.00 0.46 14.18
C LEU A 67 -3.92 -0.63 14.20
N PRO A 68 -3.77 -1.43 15.29
CA PRO A 68 -2.82 -2.54 15.28
C PRO A 68 -3.07 -3.56 14.18
N VAL A 69 -4.33 -3.85 13.89
CA VAL A 69 -4.74 -4.81 12.85
C VAL A 69 -4.66 -4.18 11.48
N LEU A 70 -5.20 -2.96 11.32
CA LEU A 70 -5.27 -2.25 10.05
C LEU A 70 -3.88 -2.03 9.44
N PHE A 71 -2.92 -1.48 10.20
CA PHE A 71 -1.58 -1.23 9.68
C PHE A 71 -0.77 -2.51 9.46
N ARG A 72 -1.05 -3.58 10.22
CA ARG A 72 -0.44 -4.88 9.93
C ARG A 72 -1.01 -5.52 8.66
N LEU A 73 -2.27 -5.31 8.31
CA LEU A 73 -2.79 -5.71 7.00
C LEU A 73 -2.09 -4.98 5.85
N GLU A 74 -1.81 -3.69 6.01
CA GLU A 74 -1.03 -2.95 5.00
C GLU A 74 0.41 -3.47 4.90
N LEU A 75 1.07 -3.74 6.04
CA LEU A 75 2.46 -4.22 6.09
C LEU A 75 2.61 -5.69 5.72
N CYS A 76 1.75 -6.58 6.25
CA CYS A 76 1.95 -8.03 6.11
C CYS A 76 1.22 -8.63 4.90
N CYS A 77 0.18 -7.95 4.41
CA CYS A 77 -0.60 -8.38 3.24
C CYS A 77 -0.47 -7.42 2.05
N GLY A 78 0.33 -6.37 2.16
CA GLY A 78 0.56 -5.42 1.09
C GLY A 78 -0.70 -4.71 0.60
N MET A 79 -1.70 -4.49 1.46
CA MET A 79 -2.94 -3.80 1.10
C MET A 79 -2.69 -2.32 0.85
N ARG A 80 -3.46 -1.72 -0.08
CA ARG A 80 -3.49 -0.26 -0.22
C ARG A 80 -4.22 0.36 0.96
N PRO A 81 -3.86 1.56 1.46
CA PRO A 81 -4.48 2.15 2.66
C PRO A 81 -6.01 2.27 2.61
N GLY A 82 -6.58 2.43 1.43
CA GLY A 82 -8.03 2.46 1.27
C GLY A 82 -8.71 1.08 1.26
N GLU A 83 -7.97 -0.01 1.05
CA GLU A 83 -8.55 -1.34 0.94
C GLU A 83 -9.04 -1.88 2.29
N PRO A 84 -8.28 -1.80 3.40
CA PRO A 84 -8.79 -2.19 4.71
C PRO A 84 -10.04 -1.42 5.11
N LEU A 85 -10.15 -0.14 4.71
CA LEU A 85 -11.30 0.72 5.04
C LEU A 85 -12.58 0.35 4.28
N ASN A 86 -12.45 -0.45 3.24
CA ASN A 86 -13.55 -0.93 2.41
C ASN A 86 -13.89 -2.41 2.63
N LEU A 87 -13.19 -3.09 3.54
CA LEU A 87 -13.48 -4.48 3.88
C LEU A 87 -14.83 -4.60 4.61
N ARG A 88 -15.67 -5.50 4.16
CA ARG A 88 -16.82 -5.98 4.91
C ARG A 88 -16.41 -7.21 5.73
N VAL A 89 -17.19 -7.52 6.76
CA VAL A 89 -16.96 -8.75 7.55
C VAL A 89 -17.06 -10.00 6.65
N GLU A 90 -17.99 -10.03 5.71
CA GLU A 90 -18.17 -11.12 4.75
C GLU A 90 -16.97 -11.32 3.79
N ASP A 91 -16.14 -10.27 3.59
CA ASP A 91 -14.96 -10.33 2.73
C ASP A 91 -13.75 -10.99 3.41
N VAL A 92 -13.80 -11.22 4.72
CA VAL A 92 -12.69 -11.74 5.51
C VAL A 92 -13.02 -13.14 6.02
N ASN A 93 -12.45 -14.15 5.38
CA ASN A 93 -12.61 -15.53 5.81
C ASN A 93 -11.55 -15.92 6.86
N LEU A 94 -11.92 -15.79 8.13
CA LEU A 94 -11.03 -16.08 9.26
C LEU A 94 -10.70 -17.59 9.43
N ARG A 95 -11.39 -18.51 8.71
CA ARG A 95 -11.11 -19.95 8.79
C ARG A 95 -9.87 -20.33 7.98
N ASN A 96 -9.75 -19.79 6.77
CA ASN A 96 -8.67 -20.12 5.84
C ASN A 96 -7.71 -18.95 5.57
N GLY A 97 -7.96 -17.77 6.16
CA GLY A 97 -7.10 -16.59 6.00
C GLY A 97 -7.29 -15.84 4.69
N ASP A 98 -8.33 -16.13 3.91
CA ASP A 98 -8.61 -15.44 2.65
C ASP A 98 -9.31 -14.11 2.87
N ILE A 99 -8.86 -13.08 2.16
CA ILE A 99 -9.50 -11.75 2.11
C ILE A 99 -9.85 -11.42 0.66
N PHE A 100 -11.12 -11.10 0.41
CA PHE A 100 -11.59 -10.66 -0.89
C PHE A 100 -11.57 -9.14 -0.99
N ILE A 101 -10.71 -8.59 -1.83
CA ILE A 101 -10.60 -7.15 -2.09
C ILE A 101 -11.49 -6.78 -3.25
N ARG A 102 -12.59 -6.08 -2.94
CA ARG A 102 -13.56 -5.62 -3.94
C ARG A 102 -13.12 -4.30 -4.58
N LYS A 103 -13.31 -4.16 -5.88
CA LYS A 103 -13.19 -2.90 -6.64
C LYS A 103 -11.93 -2.10 -6.29
N SER A 104 -10.79 -2.79 -6.28
CA SER A 104 -9.49 -2.15 -6.17
C SER A 104 -9.24 -1.18 -7.35
N LYS A 105 -8.09 -0.54 -7.41
CA LYS A 105 -7.72 0.40 -8.49
C LYS A 105 -8.16 -0.14 -9.87
N ARG A 106 -8.92 0.65 -10.65
CA ARG A 106 -9.55 0.29 -11.94
C ARG A 106 -10.62 -0.81 -11.86
N GLY A 107 -11.26 -0.99 -10.70
CA GLY A 107 -12.40 -1.89 -10.53
C GLY A 107 -12.08 -3.38 -10.56
N LYS A 108 -10.81 -3.78 -10.39
CA LYS A 108 -10.41 -5.18 -10.34
C LYS A 108 -10.55 -5.73 -8.92
N ASP A 109 -11.14 -6.92 -8.84
CA ASP A 109 -11.20 -7.71 -7.60
C ASP A 109 -9.98 -8.62 -7.50
N ARG A 110 -9.58 -8.96 -6.27
CA ARG A 110 -8.54 -9.96 -6.03
C ARG A 110 -8.67 -10.60 -4.66
N HIS A 111 -8.08 -11.77 -4.52
CA HIS A 111 -7.91 -12.44 -3.24
C HIS A 111 -6.48 -12.24 -2.73
N ILE A 112 -6.35 -12.10 -1.43
CA ILE A 112 -5.08 -12.12 -0.71
C ILE A 112 -5.19 -13.11 0.45
N ILE A 113 -4.08 -13.75 0.80
CA ILE A 113 -4.03 -14.73 1.89
C ILE A 113 -3.21 -14.16 3.03
N MET A 114 -3.78 -14.18 4.23
CA MET A 114 -3.09 -13.82 5.47
C MET A 114 -2.12 -14.93 5.90
N SER A 115 -1.02 -14.54 6.53
CA SER A 115 -0.24 -15.49 7.33
C SER A 115 -1.07 -15.98 8.52
N GLU A 116 -0.62 -17.06 9.16
CA GLU A 116 -1.31 -17.60 10.34
C GLU A 116 -1.37 -16.58 11.48
N GLU A 117 -0.28 -15.85 11.71
CA GLU A 117 -0.21 -14.82 12.76
C GLU A 117 -1.19 -13.67 12.46
N MET A 118 -1.26 -13.25 11.19
CA MET A 118 -2.20 -12.19 10.79
C MET A 118 -3.65 -12.66 10.91
N ARG A 119 -3.94 -13.91 10.56
CA ARG A 119 -5.26 -14.53 10.72
C ARG A 119 -5.68 -14.58 12.18
N GLN A 120 -4.77 -14.98 13.09
CA GLN A 120 -5.02 -15.01 14.53
C GLN A 120 -5.30 -13.61 15.08
N LEU A 121 -4.54 -12.60 14.65
CA LEU A 121 -4.75 -11.21 15.03
C LEU A 121 -6.13 -10.68 14.56
N CYS A 122 -6.50 -10.97 13.32
CA CYS A 122 -7.82 -10.63 12.78
C CYS A 122 -8.94 -11.36 13.53
N THR A 123 -8.75 -12.62 13.90
CA THR A 123 -9.71 -13.40 14.69
C THR A 123 -9.89 -12.83 16.09
N ALA A 124 -8.80 -12.48 16.76
CA ALA A 124 -8.86 -11.83 18.08
C ALA A 124 -9.59 -10.49 18.02
N TYR A 125 -9.31 -9.68 16.99
CA TYR A 125 -10.02 -8.44 16.74
C TYR A 125 -11.51 -8.65 16.52
N ASP A 126 -11.88 -9.60 15.64
CA ASP A 126 -13.27 -9.91 15.27
C ASP A 126 -14.10 -10.33 16.49
N GLY A 127 -13.52 -11.16 17.38
CA GLY A 127 -14.15 -11.61 18.61
C GLY A 127 -14.46 -10.47 19.61
N ILE A 128 -13.75 -9.34 19.51
CA ILE A 128 -13.97 -8.16 20.37
C ILE A 128 -14.90 -7.15 19.70
N ALA A 129 -14.81 -7.02 18.38
CA ALA A 129 -15.49 -5.95 17.62
C ALA A 129 -17.02 -6.14 17.51
N GLY A 130 -17.52 -7.36 17.68
CA GLY A 130 -18.97 -7.67 17.65
C GLY A 130 -19.59 -7.61 16.26
N GLU A 131 -20.92 -7.60 16.21
CA GLU A 131 -21.69 -7.59 14.96
C GLU A 131 -21.59 -6.24 14.25
N ARG A 132 -21.27 -6.24 12.96
CA ARG A 132 -21.03 -5.05 12.15
C ARG A 132 -21.04 -5.36 10.66
N GLU A 133 -21.21 -4.35 9.80
CA GLU A 133 -21.10 -4.47 8.34
C GLU A 133 -19.63 -4.39 7.87
N TRP A 134 -18.95 -3.33 8.30
CA TRP A 134 -17.55 -3.06 7.93
C TRP A 134 -16.61 -3.77 8.87
N PHE A 135 -15.56 -4.40 8.32
CA PHE A 135 -14.58 -5.09 9.16
C PHE A 135 -13.95 -4.14 10.18
N PHE A 136 -13.67 -2.90 9.76
CA PHE A 136 -13.26 -1.80 10.64
C PHE A 136 -14.34 -0.70 10.65
N PRO A 137 -15.27 -0.72 11.58
CA PRO A 137 -16.32 0.29 11.63
C PRO A 137 -15.83 1.61 12.25
N TYR A 138 -16.37 2.72 11.78
CA TYR A 138 -16.26 4.00 12.45
C TYR A 138 -17.29 4.11 13.58
N THR A 139 -17.30 5.22 14.33
CA THR A 139 -18.20 5.44 15.49
C THR A 139 -19.68 5.38 15.17
N ASP A 140 -20.06 5.77 13.98
CA ASP A 140 -21.44 5.75 13.48
C ASP A 140 -21.81 4.42 12.81
N GLY A 141 -20.95 3.40 12.88
CA GLY A 141 -21.09 2.13 12.18
C GLY A 141 -20.71 2.19 10.69
N GLY A 142 -20.37 3.36 10.17
CA GLY A 142 -19.96 3.56 8.79
C GLY A 142 -18.47 3.28 8.56
N LYS A 143 -17.96 3.76 7.43
CA LYS A 143 -16.53 3.60 7.05
C LYS A 143 -15.65 4.59 7.78
N ILE A 144 -14.45 4.14 8.12
CA ILE A 144 -13.41 5.01 8.67
C ILE A 144 -12.95 6.00 7.59
N PRO A 145 -12.91 7.32 7.89
CA PRO A 145 -12.36 8.31 6.98
C PRO A 145 -10.83 8.14 6.81
N VAL A 146 -10.32 8.21 5.58
CA VAL A 146 -8.89 8.12 5.27
C VAL A 146 -8.07 9.11 6.13
N ARG A 147 -8.57 10.35 6.28
CA ARG A 147 -7.91 11.38 7.11
C ARG A 147 -7.70 10.95 8.56
N TRP A 148 -8.61 10.12 9.12
CA TRP A 148 -8.47 9.61 10.48
C TRP A 148 -7.31 8.62 10.59
N VAL A 149 -7.15 7.73 9.60
CA VAL A 149 -6.02 6.80 9.53
C VAL A 149 -4.71 7.56 9.40
N MET A 150 -4.64 8.52 8.46
CA MET A 150 -3.47 9.38 8.25
C MET A 150 -3.08 10.14 9.52
N TRP A 151 -4.07 10.71 10.22
CA TRP A 151 -3.81 11.45 11.46
C TRP A 151 -3.24 10.55 12.56
N ASN A 152 -3.83 9.36 12.76
CA ASN A 152 -3.38 8.41 13.78
C ASN A 152 -1.99 7.84 13.45
N PHE A 153 -1.72 7.52 12.19
CA PHE A 153 -0.39 7.10 11.75
C PHE A 153 0.66 8.17 12.05
N ASN A 154 0.39 9.41 11.62
CA ASN A 154 1.29 10.53 11.88
C ASN A 154 1.53 10.77 13.37
N LYS A 155 0.50 10.60 14.19
CA LYS A 155 0.60 10.71 15.63
C LYS A 155 1.47 9.61 16.24
N ALA A 156 1.29 8.36 15.81
CA ALA A 156 2.11 7.24 16.25
C ALA A 156 3.58 7.44 15.83
N TRP A 157 3.81 7.78 14.54
CA TRP A 157 5.16 8.06 14.04
C TRP A 157 5.86 9.17 14.82
N ASN A 158 5.20 10.30 15.05
CA ASN A 158 5.80 11.40 15.80
C ASN A 158 6.19 11.02 17.25
N LYS A 159 5.46 10.09 17.86
CA LYS A 159 5.76 9.58 19.19
C LYS A 159 6.99 8.68 19.25
N THR A 160 7.34 8.03 18.15
CA THR A 160 8.56 7.19 18.09
C THR A 160 9.82 8.01 18.40
N GLY A 161 9.80 9.33 18.15
CA GLY A 161 10.96 10.20 18.24
C GLY A 161 12.00 9.97 17.15
N LEU A 162 11.70 9.13 16.15
CA LEU A 162 12.63 8.81 15.08
C LEU A 162 12.80 9.99 14.11
N PRO A 163 14.02 10.21 13.58
CA PRO A 163 14.27 11.27 12.62
C PRO A 163 13.62 10.95 11.26
N ILE A 164 13.19 11.99 10.56
CA ILE A 164 12.79 11.88 9.16
C ILE A 164 14.06 11.84 8.31
N ARG A 165 14.30 10.74 7.58
CA ARG A 165 15.51 10.56 6.77
C ARG A 165 15.53 11.44 5.52
N PHE A 166 14.44 11.42 4.72
CA PHE A 166 14.31 12.19 3.47
C PHE A 166 12.85 12.63 3.22
N ASN A 167 11.88 11.74 3.39
CA ASN A 167 10.45 12.04 3.35
C ASN A 167 9.79 11.63 4.65
N LYS A 168 8.67 12.28 5.01
CA LYS A 168 7.85 11.82 6.12
C LYS A 168 7.14 10.54 5.71
N PRO A 169 7.22 9.44 6.49
CA PRO A 169 6.53 8.21 6.16
C PRO A 169 5.01 8.36 6.20
N ARG A 170 4.35 7.58 5.37
CA ARG A 170 2.89 7.53 5.21
C ARG A 170 2.40 6.09 5.41
N PRO A 171 1.11 5.85 5.67
CA PRO A 171 0.54 4.49 5.69
C PRO A 171 0.88 3.70 4.42
N TYR A 172 0.81 4.32 3.24
CA TYR A 172 1.15 3.68 1.97
C TYR A 172 2.56 3.08 1.94
N ASP A 173 3.49 3.65 2.68
CA ASP A 173 4.88 3.17 2.74
C ASP A 173 5.02 1.82 3.48
N LEU A 174 4.00 1.41 4.26
CA LEU A 174 3.93 0.04 4.81
C LEU A 174 3.77 -0.99 3.68
N ARG A 175 2.94 -0.70 2.68
CA ARG A 175 2.80 -1.55 1.49
C ARG A 175 4.07 -1.55 0.64
N HIS A 176 4.76 -0.42 0.51
CA HIS A 176 6.06 -0.37 -0.17
C HIS A 176 7.08 -1.26 0.54
N SER A 177 7.10 -1.22 1.88
CA SER A 177 7.96 -2.08 2.69
C SER A 177 7.61 -3.56 2.52
N PHE A 178 6.33 -3.93 2.46
CA PHE A 178 5.91 -5.31 2.14
C PHE A 178 6.51 -5.80 0.83
N ALA A 179 6.37 -5.02 -0.24
CA ALA A 179 6.88 -5.42 -1.55
C ALA A 179 8.41 -5.57 -1.54
N THR A 180 9.11 -4.59 -0.99
CA THR A 180 10.58 -4.59 -0.91
C THR A 180 11.09 -5.74 -0.04
N GLN A 181 10.48 -5.97 1.14
CA GLN A 181 10.86 -7.07 2.03
C GLN A 181 10.57 -8.44 1.39
N THR A 182 9.49 -8.57 0.62
CA THR A 182 9.19 -9.81 -0.11
C THR A 182 10.26 -10.11 -1.15
N LEU A 183 10.67 -9.11 -1.93
CA LEU A 183 11.75 -9.25 -2.91
C LEU A 183 13.09 -9.58 -2.23
N MET A 184 13.43 -8.87 -1.14
CA MET A 184 14.64 -9.14 -0.37
C MET A 184 14.69 -10.57 0.14
N ARG A 185 13.59 -11.06 0.72
CA ARG A 185 13.49 -12.45 1.20
C ARG A 185 13.69 -13.45 0.07
N TRP A 186 13.10 -13.23 -1.11
CA TRP A 186 13.31 -14.13 -2.26
C TRP A 186 14.77 -14.16 -2.72
N VAL A 187 15.44 -13.00 -2.73
CA VAL A 187 16.87 -12.93 -3.04
C VAL A 187 17.71 -13.67 -2.00
N ASP A 188 17.43 -13.47 -0.71
CA ASP A 188 18.14 -14.13 0.39
C ASP A 188 17.93 -15.66 0.39
N GLU A 189 16.74 -16.12 -0.06
CA GLU A 189 16.41 -17.54 -0.26
C GLU A 189 16.97 -18.11 -1.57
N GLY A 190 17.68 -17.32 -2.38
CA GLY A 190 18.24 -17.74 -3.68
C GLY A 190 17.20 -18.05 -4.74
N ARG A 191 15.99 -17.52 -4.63
CA ARG A 191 14.92 -17.71 -5.60
C ARG A 191 15.12 -16.84 -6.83
N ASP A 192 14.61 -17.29 -7.96
CA ASP A 192 14.52 -16.48 -9.17
C ASP A 192 13.42 -15.42 -9.02
N VAL A 193 13.86 -14.20 -8.72
CA VAL A 193 12.95 -13.05 -8.49
C VAL A 193 12.13 -12.75 -9.74
N MET A 194 12.72 -12.86 -10.94
CA MET A 194 12.02 -12.53 -12.19
C MET A 194 10.86 -13.48 -12.45
N THR A 195 11.03 -14.77 -12.21
CA THR A 195 9.95 -15.77 -12.31
C THR A 195 8.84 -15.54 -11.28
N LEU A 196 9.17 -14.98 -10.10
CA LEU A 196 8.20 -14.74 -9.03
C LEU A 196 7.48 -13.36 -9.11
N MET A 197 8.05 -12.42 -9.85
CA MET A 197 7.48 -11.07 -10.00
C MET A 197 6.01 -11.04 -10.47
N PRO A 198 5.56 -11.84 -11.43
CA PRO A 198 4.15 -11.87 -11.85
C PRO A 198 3.19 -12.24 -10.71
N TYR A 199 3.63 -13.12 -9.82
CA TYR A 199 2.82 -13.50 -8.64
C TYR A 199 2.70 -12.34 -7.67
N LEU A 200 3.80 -11.63 -7.37
CA LEU A 200 3.76 -10.43 -6.53
C LEU A 200 2.89 -9.35 -7.17
N SER A 201 3.04 -9.12 -8.47
CA SER A 201 2.24 -8.16 -9.23
C SER A 201 0.74 -8.44 -9.10
N THR A 202 0.35 -9.70 -9.31
CA THR A 202 -1.05 -10.15 -9.20
C THR A 202 -1.56 -10.02 -7.77
N TYR A 203 -0.79 -10.47 -6.78
CA TYR A 203 -1.12 -10.41 -5.36
C TYR A 203 -1.34 -8.97 -4.90
N MET A 204 -0.46 -8.07 -5.28
CA MET A 204 -0.58 -6.64 -4.96
C MET A 204 -1.67 -5.93 -5.78
N GLY A 205 -2.18 -6.56 -6.85
CA GLY A 205 -3.17 -5.95 -7.74
C GLY A 205 -2.60 -4.79 -8.53
N HIS A 206 -1.37 -4.93 -9.04
CA HIS A 206 -0.76 -4.00 -9.97
C HIS A 206 -1.40 -4.13 -11.35
N VAL A 207 -1.49 -3.03 -12.05
CA VAL A 207 -2.09 -3.00 -13.39
C VAL A 207 -1.08 -3.41 -14.44
N SER A 208 0.17 -3.05 -14.23
CA SER A 208 1.28 -3.39 -15.11
C SER A 208 2.45 -3.98 -14.31
N MET A 209 3.34 -4.69 -15.01
CA MET A 209 4.52 -5.27 -14.39
C MET A 209 5.50 -4.18 -13.91
N GLU A 210 5.53 -3.03 -14.58
CA GLU A 210 6.40 -1.90 -14.26
C GLU A 210 6.14 -1.37 -12.85
N GLU A 211 4.87 -1.38 -12.38
CA GLU A 211 4.53 -1.01 -10.99
C GLU A 211 5.26 -1.92 -9.98
N THR A 212 5.48 -3.18 -10.32
CA THR A 212 6.19 -4.15 -9.46
C THR A 212 7.70 -4.04 -9.63
N LEU A 213 8.18 -3.90 -10.87
CA LEU A 213 9.61 -3.74 -11.18
C LEU A 213 10.21 -2.50 -10.52
N TYR A 214 9.40 -1.47 -10.29
CA TYR A 214 9.82 -0.29 -9.55
C TYR A 214 10.43 -0.63 -8.18
N TYR A 215 9.92 -1.65 -7.48
CA TYR A 215 10.46 -2.05 -6.18
C TYR A 215 11.85 -2.66 -6.25
N VAL A 216 12.24 -3.24 -7.38
CA VAL A 216 13.60 -3.77 -7.57
C VAL A 216 14.63 -2.64 -7.52
N HIS A 217 14.28 -1.45 -8.03
CA HIS A 217 15.16 -0.28 -7.94
C HIS A 217 15.33 0.26 -6.52
N LEU A 218 14.38 -0.05 -5.64
CA LEU A 218 14.44 0.34 -4.22
C LEU A 218 15.29 -0.62 -3.38
N LEU A 219 15.69 -1.77 -3.94
CA LEU A 219 16.54 -2.72 -3.24
C LEU A 219 17.92 -2.12 -2.97
N PRO A 220 18.59 -2.48 -1.84
CA PRO A 220 19.97 -2.11 -1.57
C PRO A 220 20.91 -2.55 -2.70
N GLU A 221 21.95 -1.76 -2.99
CA GLU A 221 22.90 -2.03 -4.07
C GLU A 221 23.52 -3.44 -4.01
N ARG A 222 23.79 -3.94 -2.78
CA ARG A 222 24.31 -5.30 -2.56
C ARG A 222 23.41 -6.41 -3.12
N ILE A 223 22.10 -6.14 -3.21
CA ILE A 223 21.12 -7.11 -3.68
C ILE A 223 20.93 -6.97 -5.19
N LYS A 224 21.15 -5.78 -5.72
CA LYS A 224 21.10 -5.53 -7.16
C LYS A 224 22.13 -6.33 -7.95
N SER A 225 23.22 -6.76 -7.32
CA SER A 225 24.23 -7.63 -7.93
C SER A 225 23.93 -9.14 -7.79
N SER A 226 22.78 -9.50 -7.21
CA SER A 226 22.39 -10.91 -7.03
C SER A 226 22.11 -11.59 -8.38
N PRO A 227 22.57 -12.85 -8.58
CA PRO A 227 22.29 -13.61 -9.80
C PRO A 227 20.81 -13.93 -10.02
N GLY A 228 19.96 -13.77 -8.99
CA GLY A 228 18.49 -13.91 -9.11
C GLY A 228 17.81 -12.74 -9.80
N ILE A 229 18.53 -11.68 -10.18
CA ILE A 229 17.98 -10.51 -10.88
C ILE A 229 18.67 -10.37 -12.24
N ASN A 230 17.91 -10.54 -13.32
CA ASN A 230 18.42 -10.33 -14.68
C ASN A 230 18.20 -8.86 -15.10
N TRP A 231 19.23 -8.05 -14.96
CA TRP A 231 19.22 -6.61 -15.26
C TRP A 231 19.07 -6.30 -16.74
N ASP A 232 19.56 -7.15 -17.65
CA ASP A 232 19.45 -6.94 -19.10
C ASP A 232 18.00 -6.99 -19.53
N MET A 233 17.22 -7.93 -19.00
CA MET A 233 15.75 -7.96 -19.22
C MET A 233 15.02 -6.73 -18.65
N MET A 234 15.56 -6.10 -17.62
CA MET A 234 14.95 -4.92 -17.01
C MET A 234 15.27 -3.64 -17.78
N GLY A 235 16.41 -3.55 -18.42
CA GLY A 235 16.82 -2.38 -19.22
C GLY A 235 15.87 -2.09 -20.37
N ASP A 236 15.36 -3.13 -21.03
CA ASP A 236 14.40 -3.02 -22.14
C ASP A 236 13.01 -2.52 -21.69
N ILE A 237 12.63 -2.80 -20.44
CA ILE A 237 11.33 -2.40 -19.87
C ILE A 237 11.36 -0.94 -19.41
N TYR A 238 12.53 -0.43 -18.98
CA TYR A 238 12.70 0.93 -18.46
C TYR A 238 13.09 1.99 -19.49
N SER A 239 13.39 1.58 -20.73
CA SER A 239 13.69 2.52 -21.82
C SER A 239 12.46 3.30 -22.31
N ALA A 240 11.26 2.86 -21.96
CA ALA A 240 10.05 3.63 -22.17
C ALA A 240 9.85 4.61 -20.98
N GLU A 241 10.18 5.89 -21.18
CA GLU A 241 9.85 7.01 -20.28
C GLU A 241 8.32 7.19 -20.23
N GLU A 242 7.60 6.32 -19.52
CA GLU A 242 6.21 6.54 -19.18
C GLU A 242 6.10 7.00 -17.73
N ASP A 243 5.55 8.19 -17.57
CA ASP A 243 5.24 8.84 -16.30
C ASP A 243 4.26 7.97 -15.49
N PHE A 244 4.78 7.19 -14.55
CA PHE A 244 3.95 6.54 -13.54
C PHE A 244 3.49 7.56 -12.53
N TYR A 245 2.22 7.95 -12.61
CA TYR A 245 1.56 8.70 -11.55
C TYR A 245 0.95 7.69 -10.57
N GLU A 246 1.44 7.68 -9.32
CA GLU A 246 0.66 7.19 -8.20
C GLU A 246 -0.43 8.22 -7.93
N GLU A 247 -1.65 7.96 -8.40
CA GLU A 247 -2.83 8.67 -7.94
C GLU A 247 -3.23 8.10 -6.59
N ASP A 248 -3.13 8.95 -5.54
CA ASP A 248 -3.66 8.71 -4.19
C ASP A 248 -5.20 8.57 -4.20
#